data_dd0d7eb72d08d8f507755119514ac992
#
_entry.id   dd0d7eb72d08d8f507755119514ac992
#
_cell.length_a   1.000
_cell.length_b   1.000
_cell.length_c   1.000
_cell.angle_alpha   90.00
_cell.angle_beta   90.00
_cell.angle_gamma   90.00
#
_symmetry.space_group_name_H-M   'P 1'
#
loop_
_entity.id
_entity.type
_entity.pdbx_description
1 polymer ?
#
loop_
_entity_poly.entity_id
_entity_poly.type
_entity_poly.pdbx_seq_one_letter_code
_entity_poly.pdbx_strand_id
1 'polypeptide(L)'
;MWGVQFHPEVFHSEDGTQILKNFVVDVCGCKQDWSPASFIESTVAELKAQLGDDKVVLGLSGGVDSSVAAVLLNKAIGKNLTCIFVDHGMLRKNEFKNVMKDYECLGLNVIGVDASAKFFAELAGVAEPESKRKIIGKGFIDVFDVEAHKIKDVKWLAQGTIYPDCIESLSITGTVIKSHHNVGGLPEKMNLKLCEPLRLLFKDEVRRVGRELGMPEHLITRHPFRDRDWQCVFWEILLLKKYVFCRMLMISLFRDCVTGDCMIKYGRQELSCCQYSL
;
A
#
# COMPACT_ATOMS: atom_id res chain seq x y z
N MET A 1 20.50 5.46 -32.87
CA MET A 1 20.56 5.39 -31.40
C MET A 1 20.69 6.82 -30.89
N TRP A 2 19.84 7.22 -29.95
CA TRP A 2 19.87 8.55 -29.32
C TRP A 2 20.23 8.35 -27.84
N GLY A 3 21.07 9.23 -27.31
CA GLY A 3 21.48 9.17 -25.90
C GLY A 3 21.57 10.58 -25.33
N VAL A 4 21.24 10.70 -24.04
CA VAL A 4 21.36 11.93 -23.27
C VAL A 4 22.23 11.69 -22.04
N GLN A 5 22.96 12.71 -21.60
CA GLN A 5 23.83 12.64 -20.41
C GLN A 5 23.20 13.35 -19.19
N PHE A 6 21.89 13.41 -19.15
CA PHE A 6 21.12 13.96 -18.05
C PHE A 6 19.84 13.12 -17.88
N HIS A 7 19.09 13.38 -16.83
CA HIS A 7 17.87 12.66 -16.46
C HIS A 7 16.64 13.44 -16.90
N PRO A 8 16.05 13.18 -18.09
CA PRO A 8 14.85 13.90 -18.53
C PRO A 8 13.61 13.57 -17.71
N GLU A 9 13.60 12.44 -17.01
CA GLU A 9 12.49 11.98 -16.16
C GLU A 9 12.40 12.70 -14.81
N VAL A 10 13.47 13.37 -14.36
CA VAL A 10 13.46 14.02 -13.04
C VAL A 10 12.82 15.41 -13.07
N PHE A 11 12.22 15.79 -11.96
CA PHE A 11 11.51 17.06 -11.80
C PHE A 11 12.35 18.30 -12.11
N HIS A 12 13.68 18.25 -11.89
CA HIS A 12 14.60 19.36 -12.13
C HIS A 12 15.01 19.57 -13.60
N SER A 13 14.68 18.63 -14.48
CA SER A 13 14.97 18.76 -15.91
C SER A 13 13.90 19.60 -16.58
N GLU A 14 14.27 20.82 -16.99
CA GLU A 14 13.40 21.66 -17.80
C GLU A 14 13.07 20.92 -19.13
N ASP A 15 11.81 20.98 -19.55
CA ASP A 15 11.29 20.30 -20.76
C ASP A 15 11.52 18.77 -20.81
N GLY A 16 11.91 18.12 -19.72
CA GLY A 16 12.18 16.68 -19.68
C GLY A 16 11.01 15.84 -20.20
N THR A 17 9.79 16.18 -19.79
CA THR A 17 8.55 15.54 -20.28
C THR A 17 8.38 15.70 -21.79
N GLN A 18 8.69 16.88 -22.36
CA GLN A 18 8.59 17.12 -23.79
C GLN A 18 9.64 16.32 -24.57
N ILE A 19 10.86 16.23 -24.06
CA ILE A 19 11.93 15.40 -24.64
C ILE A 19 11.51 13.93 -24.72
N LEU A 20 11.00 13.39 -23.62
CA LEU A 20 10.49 12.02 -23.57
C LEU A 20 9.32 11.81 -24.52
N LYS A 21 8.38 12.75 -24.58
CA LYS A 21 7.25 12.71 -25.50
C LYS A 21 7.72 12.69 -26.96
N ASN A 22 8.60 13.59 -27.36
CA ASN A 22 9.14 13.62 -28.70
C ASN A 22 9.79 12.28 -29.08
N PHE A 23 10.55 11.69 -28.16
CA PHE A 23 11.17 10.39 -28.43
C PHE A 23 10.13 9.27 -28.53
N VAL A 24 9.26 9.14 -27.53
CA VAL A 24 8.32 8.01 -27.45
C VAL A 24 7.23 8.10 -28.52
N VAL A 25 6.68 9.31 -28.76
CA VAL A 25 5.56 9.49 -29.68
C VAL A 25 6.08 9.75 -31.12
N ASP A 26 6.95 10.74 -31.27
CA ASP A 26 7.32 11.21 -32.63
C ASP A 26 8.38 10.32 -33.28
N VAL A 27 9.36 9.81 -32.49
CA VAL A 27 10.41 8.94 -33.02
C VAL A 27 10.03 7.48 -33.01
N CYS A 28 9.46 6.98 -31.90
CA CYS A 28 9.09 5.57 -31.76
C CYS A 28 7.68 5.26 -32.33
N GLY A 29 6.84 6.27 -32.54
CA GLY A 29 5.48 6.12 -33.06
C GLY A 29 4.53 5.45 -32.06
N CYS A 30 4.81 5.52 -30.76
CA CYS A 30 3.94 4.92 -29.73
C CYS A 30 2.59 5.63 -29.67
N LYS A 31 1.53 4.87 -29.59
CA LYS A 31 0.18 5.40 -29.43
C LYS A 31 -0.03 5.92 -28.00
N GLN A 32 -0.83 6.98 -27.88
CA GLN A 32 -1.23 7.56 -26.59
C GLN A 32 -2.68 7.15 -26.27
N ASP A 33 -2.93 5.85 -26.22
CA ASP A 33 -4.27 5.26 -26.07
C ASP A 33 -4.58 4.80 -24.63
N TRP A 34 -3.60 4.88 -23.74
CA TRP A 34 -3.82 4.57 -22.32
C TRP A 34 -4.59 5.69 -21.62
N SER A 35 -5.67 5.33 -20.95
CA SER A 35 -6.41 6.19 -20.04
C SER A 35 -6.84 5.40 -18.80
N PRO A 36 -7.08 6.07 -17.63
CA PRO A 36 -7.61 5.38 -16.45
C PRO A 36 -8.92 4.64 -16.73
N ALA A 37 -9.81 5.23 -17.52
CA ALA A 37 -11.09 4.63 -17.90
C ALA A 37 -10.90 3.35 -18.73
N SER A 38 -10.07 3.39 -19.79
CA SER A 38 -9.79 2.23 -20.63
C SER A 38 -9.10 1.12 -19.85
N PHE A 39 -8.20 1.47 -18.92
CA PHE A 39 -7.56 0.51 -18.02
C PHE A 39 -8.60 -0.17 -17.10
N ILE A 40 -9.53 0.58 -16.52
CA ILE A 40 -10.57 0.02 -15.65
C ILE A 40 -11.43 -0.98 -16.43
N GLU A 41 -11.88 -0.60 -17.63
CA GLU A 41 -12.73 -1.45 -18.46
C GLU A 41 -12.02 -2.76 -18.84
N SER A 42 -10.80 -2.69 -19.35
CA SER A 42 -10.01 -3.88 -19.74
C SER A 42 -9.70 -4.76 -18.54
N THR A 43 -9.22 -4.17 -17.44
CA THR A 43 -8.86 -4.93 -16.23
C THR A 43 -10.08 -5.60 -15.60
N VAL A 44 -11.23 -4.93 -15.52
CA VAL A 44 -12.47 -5.55 -15.01
C VAL A 44 -12.91 -6.70 -15.89
N ALA A 45 -12.79 -6.58 -17.21
CA ALA A 45 -13.12 -7.68 -18.13
C ALA A 45 -12.17 -8.87 -17.98
N GLU A 46 -10.86 -8.62 -17.89
CA GLU A 46 -9.84 -9.64 -17.64
C GLU A 46 -10.04 -10.35 -16.29
N LEU A 47 -10.30 -9.59 -15.22
CA LEU A 47 -10.57 -10.14 -13.89
C LEU A 47 -11.83 -11.01 -13.88
N LYS A 48 -12.91 -10.61 -14.57
CA LYS A 48 -14.11 -11.44 -14.72
C LYS A 48 -13.82 -12.75 -15.45
N ALA A 49 -13.05 -12.69 -16.51
CA ALA A 49 -12.67 -13.89 -17.28
C ALA A 49 -11.76 -14.83 -16.48
N GLN A 50 -10.82 -14.27 -15.71
CA GLN A 50 -9.85 -15.02 -14.91
C GLN A 50 -10.47 -15.68 -13.67
N LEU A 51 -11.29 -14.91 -12.93
CA LEU A 51 -11.79 -15.30 -11.61
C LEU A 51 -13.14 -16.03 -11.69
N GLY A 52 -13.99 -15.71 -12.69
CA GLY A 52 -15.32 -16.28 -12.83
C GLY A 52 -16.14 -16.11 -11.55
N ASP A 53 -16.66 -17.23 -11.05
CA ASP A 53 -17.46 -17.32 -9.81
C ASP A 53 -16.61 -17.68 -8.57
N ASP A 54 -15.29 -17.76 -8.72
CA ASP A 54 -14.40 -18.12 -7.62
C ASP A 54 -14.37 -17.02 -6.54
N LYS A 55 -14.18 -17.45 -5.29
CA LYS A 55 -14.01 -16.52 -4.16
C LYS A 55 -12.58 -16.04 -4.04
N VAL A 56 -12.46 -14.76 -3.81
CA VAL A 56 -11.19 -14.03 -3.69
C VAL A 56 -11.08 -13.39 -2.31
N VAL A 57 -9.92 -13.49 -1.69
CA VAL A 57 -9.60 -12.78 -0.45
C VAL A 57 -8.51 -11.76 -0.72
N LEU A 58 -8.64 -10.57 -0.11
CA LEU A 58 -7.70 -9.45 -0.25
C LEU A 58 -7.34 -8.90 1.12
N GLY A 59 -6.04 -8.79 1.42
CA GLY A 59 -5.55 -8.07 2.58
C GLY A 59 -5.53 -6.55 2.34
N LEU A 60 -6.32 -5.81 3.11
CA LEU A 60 -6.30 -4.35 3.09
C LEU A 60 -5.25 -3.80 4.04
N SER A 61 -4.40 -2.92 3.54
CA SER A 61 -3.40 -2.20 4.35
C SER A 61 -3.84 -0.79 4.73
N GLY A 62 -5.03 -0.36 4.29
CA GLY A 62 -5.46 1.04 4.38
C GLY A 62 -4.72 1.97 3.41
N GLY A 63 -3.79 1.49 2.60
CA GLY A 63 -3.07 2.25 1.56
C GLY A 63 -3.87 2.33 0.26
N VAL A 64 -3.50 3.30 -0.61
CA VAL A 64 -4.18 3.53 -1.89
C VAL A 64 -4.17 2.30 -2.80
N ASP A 65 -3.06 1.56 -2.87
CA ASP A 65 -2.93 0.43 -3.80
C ASP A 65 -3.89 -0.71 -3.46
N SER A 66 -3.90 -1.15 -2.20
CA SER A 66 -4.84 -2.19 -1.76
C SER A 66 -6.30 -1.74 -1.87
N SER A 67 -6.59 -0.45 -1.67
CA SER A 67 -7.94 0.10 -1.81
C SER A 67 -8.39 0.15 -3.26
N VAL A 68 -7.53 0.58 -4.20
CA VAL A 68 -7.84 0.59 -5.64
C VAL A 68 -8.02 -0.84 -6.16
N ALA A 69 -7.15 -1.78 -5.76
CA ALA A 69 -7.30 -3.19 -6.09
C ALA A 69 -8.65 -3.76 -5.60
N ALA A 70 -9.07 -3.41 -4.36
CA ALA A 70 -10.34 -3.84 -3.80
C ALA A 70 -11.53 -3.33 -4.63
N VAL A 71 -11.53 -2.05 -5.01
CA VAL A 71 -12.63 -1.45 -5.79
C VAL A 71 -12.69 -2.05 -7.20
N LEU A 72 -11.55 -2.28 -7.86
CA LEU A 72 -11.50 -2.96 -9.18
C LEU A 72 -12.05 -4.37 -9.09
N LEU A 73 -11.62 -5.15 -8.11
CA LEU A 73 -12.09 -6.52 -7.89
C LEU A 73 -13.59 -6.53 -7.54
N ASN A 74 -14.04 -5.61 -6.71
CA ASN A 74 -15.47 -5.50 -6.38
C ASN A 74 -16.33 -5.20 -7.61
N LYS A 75 -15.85 -4.36 -8.54
CA LYS A 75 -16.51 -4.14 -9.83
C LYS A 75 -16.53 -5.39 -10.71
N ALA A 76 -15.50 -6.23 -10.62
CA ALA A 76 -15.39 -7.44 -11.44
C ALA A 76 -16.24 -8.59 -10.90
N ILE A 77 -16.12 -8.93 -9.61
CA ILE A 77 -16.68 -10.15 -9.00
C ILE A 77 -17.66 -9.89 -7.85
N GLY A 78 -17.89 -8.64 -7.47
CA GLY A 78 -18.89 -8.23 -6.47
C GLY A 78 -18.74 -8.98 -5.14
N LYS A 79 -19.77 -9.68 -4.73
CA LYS A 79 -19.86 -10.39 -3.43
C LYS A 79 -18.86 -11.54 -3.26
N ASN A 80 -18.22 -11.98 -4.33
CA ASN A 80 -17.20 -13.03 -4.27
C ASN A 80 -15.85 -12.50 -3.74
N LEU A 81 -15.70 -11.18 -3.60
CA LEU A 81 -14.57 -10.56 -2.93
C LEU A 81 -14.84 -10.42 -1.44
N THR A 82 -13.91 -10.89 -0.61
CA THR A 82 -13.86 -10.61 0.82
C THR A 82 -12.54 -9.94 1.16
N CYS A 83 -12.62 -8.75 1.74
CA CYS A 83 -11.45 -8.00 2.17
C CYS A 83 -11.23 -8.20 3.67
N ILE A 84 -9.97 -8.31 4.11
CA ILE A 84 -9.60 -8.42 5.52
C ILE A 84 -8.73 -7.23 5.88
N PHE A 85 -9.17 -6.45 6.87
CA PHE A 85 -8.45 -5.30 7.41
C PHE A 85 -8.07 -5.55 8.86
N VAL A 86 -6.77 -5.58 9.14
CA VAL A 86 -6.22 -5.93 10.47
C VAL A 86 -5.81 -4.65 11.21
N ASP A 87 -6.37 -4.45 12.41
CA ASP A 87 -5.85 -3.49 13.38
C ASP A 87 -4.77 -4.17 14.22
N HIS A 88 -3.52 -3.83 13.93
CA HIS A 88 -2.36 -4.28 14.70
C HIS A 88 -2.06 -3.39 15.93
N GLY A 89 -2.98 -2.50 16.29
CA GLY A 89 -2.85 -1.58 17.42
C GLY A 89 -1.99 -0.35 17.13
N MET A 90 -1.33 -0.28 15.97
CA MET A 90 -0.35 0.73 15.61
C MET A 90 -0.87 1.66 14.49
N LEU A 91 -2.15 1.56 14.16
CA LEU A 91 -2.83 2.48 13.27
C LEU A 91 -2.96 3.87 13.92
N ARG A 92 -3.15 4.92 13.11
CA ARG A 92 -3.38 6.29 13.60
C ARG A 92 -4.66 6.35 14.46
N LYS A 93 -4.78 7.39 15.28
CA LYS A 93 -5.99 7.59 16.10
C LYS A 93 -7.25 7.56 15.24
N ASN A 94 -8.20 6.72 15.60
CA ASN A 94 -9.48 6.49 14.90
C ASN A 94 -9.34 5.95 13.45
N GLU A 95 -8.15 5.62 13.00
CA GLU A 95 -7.92 5.19 11.61
C GLU A 95 -8.70 3.93 11.27
N PHE A 96 -8.68 2.92 12.14
CA PHE A 96 -9.43 1.68 11.92
C PHE A 96 -10.92 1.97 11.66
N LYS A 97 -11.54 2.79 12.51
CA LYS A 97 -12.96 3.13 12.37
C LYS A 97 -13.24 3.95 11.10
N ASN A 98 -12.38 4.91 10.79
CA ASN A 98 -12.57 5.77 9.62
C ASN A 98 -12.41 4.97 8.32
N VAL A 99 -11.37 4.15 8.23
CA VAL A 99 -11.11 3.32 7.05
C VAL A 99 -12.21 2.27 6.84
N MET A 100 -12.71 1.64 7.91
CA MET A 100 -13.85 0.72 7.83
C MET A 100 -15.09 1.41 7.27
N LYS A 101 -15.39 2.62 7.74
CA LYS A 101 -16.51 3.43 7.23
C LYS A 101 -16.34 3.81 5.76
N ASP A 102 -15.12 4.21 5.35
CA ASP A 102 -14.83 4.54 3.96
C ASP A 102 -15.04 3.33 3.04
N TYR A 103 -14.61 2.15 3.46
CA TYR A 103 -14.79 0.92 2.70
C TYR A 103 -16.26 0.48 2.63
N GLU A 104 -17.01 0.67 3.69
CA GLU A 104 -18.46 0.45 3.71
C GLU A 104 -19.17 1.37 2.69
N CYS A 105 -18.80 2.66 2.64
CA CYS A 105 -19.31 3.60 1.65
C CYS A 105 -18.96 3.20 0.20
N LEU A 106 -17.84 2.52 -0.02
CA LEU A 106 -17.45 1.97 -1.32
C LEU A 106 -18.13 0.63 -1.66
N GLY A 107 -19.00 0.13 -0.78
CA GLY A 107 -19.73 -1.12 -0.99
C GLY A 107 -18.86 -2.38 -0.92
N LEU A 108 -17.71 -2.31 -0.25
CA LEU A 108 -16.81 -3.43 -0.07
C LEU A 108 -17.25 -4.34 1.09
N ASN A 109 -17.14 -5.65 0.89
CA ASN A 109 -17.32 -6.63 1.96
C ASN A 109 -16.01 -6.75 2.75
N VAL A 110 -15.92 -6.08 3.91
CA VAL A 110 -14.69 -5.99 4.71
C VAL A 110 -14.88 -6.62 6.08
N ILE A 111 -14.00 -7.54 6.43
CA ILE A 111 -13.86 -8.10 7.77
C ILE A 111 -12.78 -7.30 8.50
N GLY A 112 -13.18 -6.53 9.52
CA GLY A 112 -12.24 -5.83 10.40
C GLY A 112 -11.82 -6.72 11.58
N VAL A 113 -10.53 -6.88 11.80
CA VAL A 113 -9.96 -7.73 12.86
C VAL A 113 -9.10 -6.90 13.78
N ASP A 114 -9.47 -6.81 15.05
CA ASP A 114 -8.61 -6.23 16.10
C ASP A 114 -7.65 -7.32 16.63
N ALA A 115 -6.39 -7.22 16.22
CA ALA A 115 -5.31 -8.08 16.68
C ALA A 115 -4.29 -7.33 17.55
N SER A 116 -4.61 -6.12 18.01
CA SER A 116 -3.71 -5.22 18.72
C SER A 116 -3.04 -5.87 19.93
N ALA A 117 -3.78 -6.62 20.74
CA ALA A 117 -3.23 -7.31 21.90
C ALA A 117 -2.16 -8.34 21.54
N LYS A 118 -2.34 -9.09 20.44
CA LYS A 118 -1.38 -10.06 19.94
C LYS A 118 -0.08 -9.37 19.53
N PHE A 119 -0.17 -8.33 18.70
CA PHE A 119 1.01 -7.60 18.21
C PHE A 119 1.79 -6.94 19.35
N PHE A 120 1.11 -6.35 20.34
CA PHE A 120 1.78 -5.77 21.50
C PHE A 120 2.49 -6.82 22.35
N ALA A 121 1.91 -8.00 22.52
CA ALA A 121 2.55 -9.10 23.25
C ALA A 121 3.79 -9.60 22.54
N GLU A 122 3.75 -9.78 21.21
CA GLU A 122 4.86 -10.27 20.40
C GLU A 122 6.01 -9.24 20.27
N LEU A 123 5.71 -7.95 20.32
CA LEU A 123 6.68 -6.86 20.25
C LEU A 123 7.26 -6.46 21.60
N ALA A 124 6.71 -6.98 22.70
CA ALA A 124 7.18 -6.64 24.05
C ALA A 124 8.65 -7.04 24.25
N GLY A 125 9.48 -6.06 24.64
CA GLY A 125 10.92 -6.27 24.86
C GLY A 125 11.79 -6.28 23.60
N VAL A 126 11.23 -6.22 22.41
CA VAL A 126 11.98 -6.18 21.14
C VAL A 126 12.42 -4.74 20.84
N ALA A 127 13.71 -4.49 20.79
CA ALA A 127 14.27 -3.16 20.46
C ALA A 127 14.76 -3.07 19.01
N GLU A 128 15.30 -4.16 18.47
CA GLU A 128 15.95 -4.19 17.15
C GLU A 128 14.92 -4.03 16.03
N PRO A 129 15.10 -3.04 15.10
CA PRO A 129 14.12 -2.68 14.07
C PRO A 129 13.77 -3.81 13.09
N GLU A 130 14.76 -4.58 12.65
CA GLU A 130 14.56 -5.66 11.70
C GLU A 130 13.78 -6.83 12.32
N SER A 131 14.05 -7.13 13.59
CA SER A 131 13.27 -8.10 14.36
C SER A 131 11.82 -7.67 14.52
N LYS A 132 11.57 -6.38 14.79
CA LYS A 132 10.19 -5.83 14.82
C LYS A 132 9.48 -6.02 13.47
N ARG A 133 10.15 -5.71 12.35
CA ARG A 133 9.58 -5.90 11.01
C ARG A 133 9.17 -7.35 10.75
N LYS A 134 10.05 -8.30 11.09
CA LYS A 134 9.79 -9.73 10.92
C LYS A 134 8.59 -10.19 11.77
N ILE A 135 8.54 -9.76 13.03
CA ILE A 135 7.43 -10.08 13.94
C ILE A 135 6.11 -9.52 13.39
N ILE A 136 6.10 -8.23 13.00
CA ILE A 136 4.89 -7.60 12.44
C ILE A 136 4.46 -8.30 11.15
N GLY A 137 5.40 -8.57 10.25
CA GLY A 137 5.11 -9.26 9.00
C GLY A 137 4.52 -10.65 9.23
N LYS A 138 5.14 -11.45 10.10
CA LYS A 138 4.65 -12.78 10.48
C LYS A 138 3.28 -12.69 11.15
N GLY A 139 3.10 -11.77 12.12
CA GLY A 139 1.83 -11.58 12.81
C GLY A 139 0.68 -11.26 11.87
N PHE A 140 0.93 -10.43 10.83
CA PHE A 140 -0.03 -10.16 9.77
C PHE A 140 -0.43 -11.41 8.98
N ILE A 141 0.57 -12.19 8.57
CA ILE A 141 0.34 -13.45 7.83
C ILE A 141 -0.50 -14.39 8.67
N ASP A 142 -0.17 -14.56 9.94
CA ASP A 142 -0.87 -15.49 10.84
C ASP A 142 -2.32 -15.07 11.08
N VAL A 143 -2.58 -13.77 11.29
CA VAL A 143 -3.94 -13.25 11.48
C VAL A 143 -4.76 -13.37 10.18
N PHE A 144 -4.16 -13.01 9.07
CA PHE A 144 -4.80 -13.10 7.74
C PHE A 144 -5.16 -14.55 7.40
N ASP A 145 -4.25 -15.49 7.62
CA ASP A 145 -4.43 -16.92 7.40
C ASP A 145 -5.63 -17.47 8.19
N VAL A 146 -5.70 -17.15 9.49
CA VAL A 146 -6.81 -17.55 10.35
C VAL A 146 -8.15 -17.01 9.84
N GLU A 147 -8.22 -15.76 9.42
CA GLU A 147 -9.47 -15.16 8.93
C GLU A 147 -9.85 -15.69 7.55
N ALA A 148 -8.87 -15.88 6.67
CA ALA A 148 -9.12 -16.43 5.34
C ALA A 148 -9.62 -17.86 5.38
N HIS A 149 -9.15 -18.70 6.32
CA HIS A 149 -9.65 -20.07 6.50
C HIS A 149 -11.10 -20.16 6.99
N LYS A 150 -11.65 -19.10 7.59
CA LYS A 150 -13.07 -19.03 7.95
C LYS A 150 -13.98 -18.88 6.73
N ILE A 151 -13.43 -18.40 5.60
CA ILE A 151 -14.16 -18.21 4.36
C ILE A 151 -14.06 -19.50 3.53
N LYS A 152 -15.20 -20.17 3.35
CA LYS A 152 -15.25 -21.42 2.58
C LYS A 152 -14.96 -21.19 1.10
N ASP A 153 -14.22 -22.11 0.49
CA ASP A 153 -13.99 -22.19 -0.96
C ASP A 153 -13.25 -20.98 -1.57
N VAL A 154 -12.34 -20.37 -0.81
CA VAL A 154 -11.43 -19.33 -1.34
C VAL A 154 -10.39 -20.01 -2.24
N LYS A 155 -10.22 -19.48 -3.45
CA LYS A 155 -9.25 -20.01 -4.42
C LYS A 155 -8.17 -19.00 -4.80
N TRP A 156 -8.41 -17.72 -4.55
CA TRP A 156 -7.52 -16.63 -4.96
C TRP A 156 -7.17 -15.70 -3.82
N LEU A 157 -5.88 -15.33 -3.77
CA LEU A 157 -5.36 -14.24 -2.97
C LEU A 157 -5.10 -13.04 -3.88
N ALA A 158 -5.76 -11.92 -3.63
CA ALA A 158 -5.48 -10.69 -4.33
C ALA A 158 -4.47 -9.83 -3.58
N GLN A 159 -3.60 -9.15 -4.31
CA GLN A 159 -2.60 -8.23 -3.79
C GLN A 159 -2.58 -6.92 -4.57
N GLY A 160 -2.31 -5.81 -3.88
CA GLY A 160 -2.14 -4.49 -4.47
C GLY A 160 -0.70 -4.23 -4.92
N THR A 161 -0.01 -5.23 -5.48
CA THR A 161 1.33 -5.11 -6.05
C THR A 161 1.31 -4.16 -7.23
N ILE A 162 2.26 -3.23 -7.28
CA ILE A 162 2.42 -2.27 -8.38
C ILE A 162 3.73 -2.52 -9.13
N TYR A 163 3.90 -1.91 -10.30
CA TYR A 163 5.06 -2.17 -11.17
C TYR A 163 6.43 -1.91 -10.50
N PRO A 164 6.64 -0.84 -9.71
CA PRO A 164 7.87 -0.66 -8.95
C PRO A 164 8.19 -1.83 -8.00
N ASP A 165 7.19 -2.43 -7.35
CA ASP A 165 7.41 -3.59 -6.47
C ASP A 165 7.93 -4.80 -7.26
N CYS A 166 7.48 -4.98 -8.50
CA CYS A 166 7.95 -6.05 -9.39
C CYS A 166 9.41 -5.84 -9.81
N ILE A 167 9.80 -4.62 -10.18
CA ILE A 167 11.17 -4.29 -10.60
C ILE A 167 12.15 -4.44 -9.44
N GLU A 168 11.79 -3.95 -8.26
CA GLU A 168 12.63 -3.99 -7.07
C GLU A 168 12.78 -5.41 -6.49
N SER A 169 11.83 -6.30 -6.77
CA SER A 169 11.91 -7.71 -6.38
C SER A 169 12.81 -8.54 -7.31
N LEU A 170 13.02 -8.10 -8.55
CA LEU A 170 13.87 -8.74 -9.55
C LEU A 170 15.30 -8.19 -9.48
N SER A 171 16.04 -8.49 -8.42
CA SER A 171 17.46 -8.14 -8.37
C SER A 171 18.28 -9.07 -9.27
N ILE A 172 18.95 -8.50 -10.27
CA ILE A 172 19.89 -9.20 -11.16
C ILE A 172 21.09 -9.77 -10.37
N THR A 173 21.35 -9.26 -9.17
CA THR A 173 22.47 -9.67 -8.30
C THR A 173 22.09 -10.67 -7.21
N GLY A 174 20.85 -11.16 -7.19
CA GLY A 174 20.37 -12.16 -6.21
C GLY A 174 20.09 -11.63 -4.80
N THR A 175 20.34 -10.36 -4.53
CA THR A 175 19.96 -9.70 -3.27
C THR A 175 18.56 -9.10 -3.41
N VAL A 176 17.59 -9.68 -2.71
CA VAL A 176 16.22 -9.14 -2.63
C VAL A 176 16.26 -7.80 -1.88
N ILE A 177 16.06 -6.69 -2.59
CA ILE A 177 16.16 -5.33 -2.01
C ILE A 177 14.96 -5.01 -1.13
N LYS A 178 13.78 -5.57 -1.42
CA LYS A 178 12.55 -5.41 -0.61
C LYS A 178 11.87 -6.76 -0.36
N SER A 179 12.14 -7.35 0.79
CA SER A 179 11.45 -8.58 1.25
C SER A 179 10.05 -8.32 1.84
N HIS A 180 9.65 -7.06 2.01
CA HIS A 180 8.49 -6.72 2.85
C HIS A 180 7.18 -6.46 2.08
N HIS A 181 7.24 -6.36 0.76
CA HIS A 181 6.03 -6.23 -0.06
C HIS A 181 5.47 -7.57 -0.53
N ASN A 182 6.28 -8.62 -0.46
CA ASN A 182 5.86 -9.95 -0.87
C ASN A 182 5.39 -10.73 0.38
N VAL A 183 4.10 -10.95 0.47
CA VAL A 183 3.50 -11.95 1.35
C VAL A 183 3.78 -13.35 0.75
N GLY A 184 5.00 -13.54 0.26
CA GLY A 184 5.41 -14.67 -0.58
C GLY A 184 5.24 -16.06 0.03
N GLY A 185 4.99 -16.15 1.34
CA GLY A 185 4.69 -17.42 1.99
C GLY A 185 3.20 -17.76 2.11
N LEU A 186 2.29 -16.79 1.89
CA LEU A 186 0.84 -17.03 2.03
C LEU A 186 0.26 -17.89 0.91
N PRO A 187 0.54 -17.63 -0.39
CA PRO A 187 -0.02 -18.44 -1.46
C PRO A 187 0.40 -19.92 -1.36
N GLU A 188 1.66 -20.17 -1.01
CA GLU A 188 2.19 -21.54 -0.88
C GLU A 188 1.56 -22.27 0.32
N LYS A 189 1.42 -21.58 1.45
CA LYS A 189 0.85 -22.16 2.67
C LYS A 189 -0.65 -22.44 2.53
N MET A 190 -1.38 -21.63 1.77
CA MET A 190 -2.82 -21.73 1.59
C MET A 190 -3.25 -22.40 0.27
N ASN A 191 -2.32 -22.78 -0.61
CA ASN A 191 -2.61 -23.24 -1.97
C ASN A 191 -3.52 -22.29 -2.78
N LEU A 192 -3.42 -20.97 -2.57
CA LEU A 192 -4.18 -19.95 -3.27
C LEU A 192 -3.45 -19.48 -4.53
N LYS A 193 -4.22 -19.23 -5.58
CA LYS A 193 -3.71 -18.56 -6.78
C LYS A 193 -3.58 -17.07 -6.52
N LEU A 194 -2.56 -16.44 -7.10
CA LEU A 194 -2.30 -15.01 -6.94
C LEU A 194 -3.02 -14.19 -8.02
N CYS A 195 -3.63 -13.06 -7.60
CA CYS A 195 -4.25 -12.08 -8.47
C CYS A 195 -3.71 -10.67 -8.16
N GLU A 196 -3.09 -10.01 -9.13
CA GLU A 196 -2.41 -8.71 -8.96
C GLU A 196 -2.92 -7.70 -10.01
N PRO A 197 -4.08 -7.07 -9.80
CA PRO A 197 -4.72 -6.22 -10.80
C PRO A 197 -3.96 -4.94 -11.15
N LEU A 198 -3.01 -4.51 -10.30
CA LEU A 198 -2.26 -3.25 -10.46
C LEU A 198 -0.81 -3.46 -10.89
N ARG A 199 -0.40 -4.69 -11.20
CA ARG A 199 1.00 -5.08 -11.42
C ARG A 199 1.73 -4.25 -12.49
N LEU A 200 1.02 -3.72 -13.46
CA LEU A 200 1.58 -2.93 -14.57
C LEU A 200 1.50 -1.42 -14.35
N LEU A 201 0.98 -0.95 -13.22
CA LEU A 201 0.80 0.47 -12.96
C LEU A 201 1.89 1.05 -12.07
N PHE A 202 2.26 2.29 -12.35
CA PHE A 202 3.01 3.14 -11.43
C PHE A 202 2.09 3.78 -10.39
N LYS A 203 2.66 4.25 -9.29
CA LYS A 203 1.94 4.83 -8.15
C LYS A 203 0.99 5.98 -8.54
N ASP A 204 1.42 6.83 -9.43
CA ASP A 204 0.62 7.98 -9.89
C ASP A 204 -0.53 7.54 -10.79
N GLU A 205 -0.33 6.49 -11.57
CA GLU A 205 -1.40 5.88 -12.38
C GLU A 205 -2.44 5.21 -11.48
N VAL A 206 -2.02 4.51 -10.42
CA VAL A 206 -2.93 3.96 -9.41
C VAL A 206 -3.81 5.05 -8.79
N ARG A 207 -3.23 6.21 -8.46
CA ARG A 207 -4.01 7.35 -7.94
C ARG A 207 -5.00 7.90 -8.97
N ARG A 208 -4.60 7.98 -10.24
CA ARG A 208 -5.49 8.41 -11.35
C ARG A 208 -6.64 7.43 -11.55
N VAL A 209 -6.36 6.13 -11.52
CA VAL A 209 -7.38 5.07 -11.57
C VAL A 209 -8.31 5.16 -10.35
N GLY A 210 -7.78 5.41 -9.15
CA GLY A 210 -8.59 5.60 -7.95
C GLY A 210 -9.57 6.77 -8.05
N ARG A 211 -9.15 7.90 -8.63
CA ARG A 211 -10.04 9.06 -8.90
C ARG A 211 -11.13 8.72 -9.91
N GLU A 212 -10.77 8.05 -11.00
CA GLU A 212 -11.72 7.60 -12.02
C GLU A 212 -12.75 6.59 -11.48
N LEU A 213 -12.34 5.78 -10.50
CA LEU A 213 -13.24 4.88 -9.76
C LEU A 213 -14.17 5.61 -8.78
N GLY A 214 -14.01 6.93 -8.58
CA GLY A 214 -14.81 7.74 -7.66
C GLY A 214 -14.44 7.55 -6.19
N MET A 215 -13.22 7.11 -5.89
CA MET A 215 -12.77 6.94 -4.52
C MET A 215 -12.56 8.29 -3.81
N PRO A 216 -12.81 8.37 -2.49
CA PRO A 216 -12.58 9.58 -1.72
C PRO A 216 -11.13 10.06 -1.80
N GLU A 217 -10.92 11.37 -2.03
CA GLU A 217 -9.59 11.94 -2.24
C GLU A 217 -8.64 11.70 -1.05
N HIS A 218 -9.14 11.68 0.18
CA HIS A 218 -8.33 11.39 1.37
C HIS A 218 -7.77 9.96 1.42
N LEU A 219 -8.37 8.99 0.73
CA LEU A 219 -7.80 7.64 0.56
C LEU A 219 -6.74 7.63 -0.55
N ILE A 220 -6.91 8.43 -1.60
CA ILE A 220 -6.04 8.49 -2.77
C ILE A 220 -4.75 9.25 -2.45
N THR A 221 -4.86 10.39 -1.77
CA THR A 221 -3.75 11.28 -1.41
C THR A 221 -3.09 10.92 -0.09
N ARG A 222 -3.55 9.84 0.55
CA ARG A 222 -3.01 9.38 1.80
C ARG A 222 -1.50 9.24 1.74
N HIS A 223 -0.81 9.89 2.66
CA HIS A 223 0.64 9.88 2.75
C HIS A 223 1.16 8.45 2.98
N PRO A 224 2.24 8.02 2.29
CA PRO A 224 2.73 6.63 2.31
C PRO A 224 3.35 6.18 3.63
N PHE A 225 3.35 7.03 4.67
CA PHE A 225 3.87 6.64 5.98
C PHE A 225 3.04 5.49 6.56
N ARG A 226 3.61 4.30 6.46
CA ARG A 226 3.11 3.11 7.14
C ARG A 226 3.49 3.21 8.61
N ASP A 227 2.55 2.95 9.48
CA ASP A 227 2.78 2.92 10.93
C ASP A 227 3.87 1.91 11.33
N ARG A 228 4.12 0.90 10.50
CA ARG A 228 5.24 -0.06 10.64
C ARG A 228 6.61 0.59 10.56
N ASP A 229 6.78 1.58 9.70
CA ASP A 229 8.08 2.23 9.50
C ASP A 229 8.43 3.11 10.71
N TRP A 230 7.45 3.77 11.30
CA TRP A 230 7.64 4.55 12.51
C TRP A 230 8.09 3.71 13.70
N GLN A 231 7.57 2.51 13.86
CA GLN A 231 7.96 1.63 14.95
C GLN A 231 9.38 1.08 14.80
N CYS A 232 9.83 0.91 13.56
CA CYS A 232 11.21 0.55 13.28
C CYS A 232 12.18 1.71 13.59
N VAL A 233 11.71 2.96 13.48
CA VAL A 233 12.50 4.17 13.79
C VAL A 233 12.65 4.38 15.30
N PHE A 234 11.67 3.99 16.12
CA PHE A 234 11.81 4.06 17.57
C PHE A 234 12.74 2.95 18.08
N TRP A 235 13.97 3.32 18.40
CA TRP A 235 15.04 2.44 18.91
C TRP A 235 14.74 1.83 20.29
N GLU A 236 13.81 2.42 21.05
CA GLU A 236 13.47 2.00 22.39
C GLU A 236 12.45 0.87 22.43
N ILE A 237 12.45 0.13 23.53
CA ILE A 237 11.43 -0.86 23.85
C ILE A 237 10.05 -0.20 23.82
N LEU A 238 9.13 -0.83 23.12
CA LEU A 238 7.78 -0.33 22.94
C LEU A 238 6.99 -0.42 24.24
N LEU A 239 6.91 0.68 24.97
CA LEU A 239 6.06 0.79 26.13
C LEU A 239 4.70 1.38 25.72
N LEU A 240 3.62 0.71 26.06
CA LEU A 240 2.25 1.10 25.67
C LEU A 240 1.93 2.57 25.94
N LYS A 241 2.39 3.10 27.09
CA LYS A 241 2.20 4.50 27.47
C LYS A 241 2.93 5.49 26.53
N LYS A 242 4.18 5.18 26.15
CA LYS A 242 4.96 6.00 25.19
C LYS A 242 4.32 5.96 23.81
N TYR A 243 3.80 4.82 23.39
CA TYR A 243 3.15 4.64 22.11
C TYR A 243 1.87 5.48 21.96
N VAL A 244 1.00 5.49 22.96
CA VAL A 244 -0.22 6.33 22.97
C VAL A 244 0.15 7.81 22.86
N PHE A 245 1.20 8.24 23.56
CA PHE A 245 1.71 9.61 23.49
C PHE A 245 2.25 9.94 22.08
N CYS A 246 3.07 9.09 21.49
CA CYS A 246 3.59 9.27 20.13
C CYS A 246 2.47 9.32 19.08
N ARG A 247 1.45 8.48 19.21
CA ARG A 247 0.27 8.47 18.34
C ARG A 247 -0.51 9.80 18.39
N MET A 248 -0.56 10.44 19.54
CA MET A 248 -1.15 11.78 19.69
C MET A 248 -0.24 12.90 19.14
N LEU A 249 1.07 12.80 19.35
CA LEU A 249 2.07 13.75 18.87
C LEU A 249 2.14 13.76 17.34
N MET A 250 2.06 12.60 16.70
CA MET A 250 2.05 12.48 15.24
C MET A 250 0.93 13.28 14.56
N ILE A 251 -0.26 13.28 15.13
CA ILE A 251 -1.39 14.06 14.58
C ILE A 251 -1.08 15.55 14.60
N SER A 252 -0.45 16.04 15.68
CA SER A 252 -0.04 17.44 15.80
C SER A 252 1.08 17.79 14.81
N LEU A 253 2.11 16.95 14.72
CA LEU A 253 3.25 17.14 13.80
C LEU A 253 2.81 17.15 12.32
N PHE A 254 1.96 16.22 11.91
CA PHE A 254 1.46 16.21 10.53
C PHE A 254 0.63 17.43 10.18
N ARG A 255 -0.23 17.87 11.09
CA ARG A 255 -1.01 19.10 10.89
C ARG A 255 -0.09 20.31 10.74
N ASP A 256 0.91 20.42 11.61
CA ASP A 256 1.84 21.55 11.63
C ASP A 256 2.82 21.53 10.43
N CYS A 257 3.19 20.35 9.90
CA CYS A 257 3.95 20.21 8.65
C CYS A 257 3.15 20.64 7.41
N VAL A 258 1.87 20.27 7.34
CA VAL A 258 1.00 20.64 6.22
C VAL A 258 0.71 22.15 6.21
N THR A 259 0.67 22.80 7.38
CA THR A 259 0.45 24.24 7.52
C THR A 259 1.72 25.08 7.41
N GLY A 260 2.90 24.45 7.29
CA GLY A 260 4.20 25.16 7.23
C GLY A 260 4.76 25.61 8.57
N ASP A 261 4.05 25.38 9.67
CA ASP A 261 4.43 25.84 11.03
C ASP A 261 5.44 24.94 11.75
N CYS A 262 5.91 23.88 11.08
CA CYS A 262 6.75 22.85 11.68
C CYS A 262 8.12 23.37 12.19
N MET A 263 8.68 24.37 11.50
CA MET A 263 10.01 24.92 11.83
C MET A 263 10.03 25.78 13.10
N ILE A 264 8.90 26.30 13.53
CA ILE A 264 8.80 27.26 14.65
C ILE A 264 8.56 26.54 15.99
N LYS A 265 7.83 25.41 15.99
CA LYS A 265 7.40 24.72 17.21
C LYS A 265 8.36 23.67 17.73
N TYR A 266 9.12 23.03 16.85
CA TYR A 266 9.93 21.85 17.18
C TYR A 266 11.39 22.14 16.83
N GLY A 267 12.28 22.17 17.82
CA GLY A 267 13.69 22.50 17.65
C GLY A 267 14.43 21.53 16.70
N ARG A 268 15.63 21.94 16.22
CA ARG A 268 16.42 21.22 15.20
C ARG A 268 16.70 19.74 15.49
N GLN A 269 16.63 19.29 16.74
CA GLN A 269 16.89 17.88 17.11
C GLN A 269 15.70 16.95 16.83
N GLU A 270 14.47 17.46 16.79
CA GLU A 270 13.27 16.65 16.52
C GLU A 270 12.93 16.58 15.02
N LEU A 271 13.46 17.51 14.21
CA LEU A 271 13.27 17.57 12.76
C LEU A 271 14.12 16.56 11.96
N SER A 272 15.13 15.92 12.57
CA SER A 272 15.90 14.87 11.90
C SER A 272 15.04 13.69 11.44
N CYS A 273 13.90 13.46 12.09
CA CYS A 273 12.91 12.47 11.66
C CYS A 273 12.13 12.89 10.41
N CYS A 274 11.99 14.20 10.14
CA CYS A 274 11.26 14.71 8.98
C CYS A 274 12.16 14.83 7.72
N GLN A 275 13.49 14.91 7.87
CA GLN A 275 14.43 15.10 6.75
C GLN A 275 14.71 13.81 5.95
N TYR A 276 14.35 12.63 6.46
CA TYR A 276 14.48 11.37 5.71
C TYR A 276 13.25 11.00 4.86
N SER A 277 12.36 11.94 4.63
CA SER A 277 11.06 11.71 3.95
C SER A 277 10.80 12.63 2.77
N LEU A 278 11.85 13.14 2.13
CA LEU A 278 11.75 13.82 0.82
C LEU A 278 12.42 12.99 -0.26
#